data_0d7b7640cc25529821ab909f9be4b2f3
#
_entry.id   0d7b7640cc25529821ab909f9be4b2f3
#
_cell.length_a   1.000
_cell.length_b   1.000
_cell.length_c   1.000
_cell.angle_alpha   90.00
_cell.angle_beta   90.00
_cell.angle_gamma   90.00
#
_symmetry.space_group_name_H-M   'P 1'
#
loop_
_entity.id
_entity.type
_entity.pdbx_description
1 polymer ?
#
loop_
_entity_poly.entity_id
_entity_poly.type
_entity_poly.pdbx_seq_one_letter_code
_entity_poly.pdbx_strand_id
1 'polypeptide(L)'
;MLLQKPSSNLPGALVGLCSSLLAVAALAAGCSSDPSETGSDNTTSTSTATGGGAGGSGGAGGSGNGGAGGGSSACEGQDGCKPAPVNSNAAPTTIDKVEATLLDENDAPVVDQLVYACGVDICPPPGTTGDNGHVLLNVGNKMLKQPAFKYGDGLLYGKFAALLTDASTVFTKAYTPKLPDTGPQLEAGKEATSGGVTITLAEGTVIEHDVLAYDTCEAQALRAAAIPAGKEPAGLDPALGLEILYAVGPVDTFFCPAATVTVPNTPGWAAGTAVEFYVHGLSVGQEHVAYGAWEKISDGAVSADGKTISTAAGGGLPVLSAFGVKKK
;
A
#
# COMPACT_ATOMS: atom_id res chain seq x y z
N MET A 1 52.56 -43.28 9.25
CA MET A 1 52.91 -42.24 10.25
C MET A 1 51.63 -41.76 10.90
N LEU A 2 51.39 -42.31 12.08
CA LEU A 2 50.22 -42.02 12.95
C LEU A 2 50.41 -40.66 13.64
N LEU A 3 49.36 -39.90 13.80
CA LEU A 3 49.18 -38.89 14.87
C LEU A 3 47.76 -38.36 14.79
N GLN A 4 46.89 -38.81 15.61
CA GLN A 4 46.56 -38.39 16.98
C GLN A 4 45.53 -37.23 17.01
N LYS A 5 44.33 -37.60 17.44
CA LYS A 5 43.17 -36.79 17.82
C LYS A 5 43.39 -36.25 19.25
N PRO A 6 42.97 -35.04 19.57
CA PRO A 6 42.62 -34.76 20.95
C PRO A 6 41.11 -34.61 21.14
N SER A 7 40.62 -35.35 22.09
CA SER A 7 39.37 -35.19 22.78
C SER A 7 39.49 -34.04 23.77
N SER A 8 38.47 -33.20 23.93
CA SER A 8 38.30 -32.40 25.12
C SER A 8 36.85 -32.31 25.52
N ASN A 9 36.67 -32.69 26.74
CA ASN A 9 35.49 -32.79 27.61
C ASN A 9 34.70 -31.50 27.74
N LEU A 10 33.40 -31.64 27.80
CA LEU A 10 32.46 -30.72 28.44
C LEU A 10 32.55 -30.82 29.97
N PRO A 11 32.27 -29.72 30.68
CA PRO A 11 31.47 -29.85 31.87
C PRO A 11 30.16 -29.05 31.77
N GLY A 12 29.11 -29.66 32.25
CA GLY A 12 27.80 -29.09 32.42
C GLY A 12 27.75 -27.96 33.46
N ALA A 13 26.82 -27.08 33.30
CA ALA A 13 26.31 -26.21 34.36
C ALA A 13 24.84 -25.87 34.11
N LEU A 14 24.06 -26.34 35.01
CA LEU A 14 22.97 -25.73 35.76
C LEU A 14 21.81 -25.07 34.98
N VAL A 15 20.72 -25.77 35.12
CA VAL A 15 19.32 -25.34 35.09
C VAL A 15 19.09 -24.19 36.08
N GLY A 16 18.63 -23.05 35.55
CA GLY A 16 18.07 -21.95 36.32
C GLY A 16 16.64 -21.69 35.85
N LEU A 17 15.67 -22.30 36.55
CA LEU A 17 14.25 -21.91 36.45
C LEU A 17 14.08 -20.51 37.08
N CYS A 18 13.74 -19.52 36.28
CA CYS A 18 13.11 -18.30 36.77
C CYS A 18 11.71 -18.22 36.17
N SER A 19 10.74 -18.66 36.96
CA SER A 19 9.31 -18.36 36.74
C SER A 19 9.09 -16.90 37.11
N SER A 20 8.85 -16.07 36.09
CA SER A 20 8.32 -14.73 36.27
C SER A 20 6.92 -14.70 35.68
N LEU A 21 5.93 -14.81 36.56
CA LEU A 21 4.53 -14.42 36.22
C LEU A 21 4.50 -12.90 35.96
N LEU A 22 4.36 -12.53 34.70
CA LEU A 22 3.94 -11.19 34.34
C LEU A 22 2.45 -11.25 33.99
N ALA A 23 1.65 -10.61 34.85
CA ALA A 23 0.26 -10.33 34.60
C ALA A 23 0.18 -9.32 33.45
N VAL A 24 -0.31 -9.76 32.30
CA VAL A 24 -0.68 -8.87 31.17
C VAL A 24 -2.05 -8.29 31.50
N ALA A 25 -2.07 -7.03 31.91
CA ALA A 25 -3.28 -6.23 31.90
C ALA A 25 -3.59 -5.86 30.44
N ALA A 26 -4.53 -6.54 29.82
CA ALA A 26 -5.08 -6.17 28.54
C ALA A 26 -5.90 -4.88 28.70
N LEU A 27 -5.33 -3.76 28.31
CA LEU A 27 -6.06 -2.54 28.02
C LEU A 27 -6.63 -2.69 26.61
N ALA A 28 -7.86 -3.17 26.53
CA ALA A 28 -8.66 -3.10 25.31
C ALA A 28 -9.06 -1.63 25.12
N ALA A 29 -8.31 -0.90 24.32
CA ALA A 29 -8.78 0.36 23.73
C ALA A 29 -9.77 -0.03 22.62
N GLY A 30 -11.05 -0.03 22.96
CA GLY A 30 -12.11 -0.31 22.00
C GLY A 30 -12.21 0.79 20.96
N CYS A 31 -12.24 0.42 19.67
CA CYS A 31 -12.82 1.26 18.64
C CYS A 31 -14.30 1.45 19.02
N SER A 32 -14.68 2.60 19.59
CA SER A 32 -16.07 2.89 19.91
C SER A 32 -16.83 3.17 18.62
N SER A 33 -17.52 2.19 18.11
CA SER A 33 -18.68 2.38 17.25
C SER A 33 -19.93 2.17 18.11
N ASP A 34 -20.54 3.25 18.56
CA ASP A 34 -21.87 3.22 19.16
C ASP A 34 -22.91 2.90 18.08
N PRO A 35 -23.69 1.84 18.21
CA PRO A 35 -24.88 1.69 17.40
C PRO A 35 -26.03 2.50 18.03
N SER A 36 -26.34 3.66 17.46
CA SER A 36 -27.59 4.33 17.75
C SER A 36 -28.74 3.52 17.14
N GLU A 37 -29.38 2.72 17.96
CA GLU A 37 -30.75 2.23 17.68
C GLU A 37 -31.71 3.41 17.68
N THR A 38 -32.20 3.80 16.51
CA THR A 38 -33.47 4.49 16.39
C THR A 38 -34.37 3.71 15.46
N GLY A 39 -35.30 3.01 16.06
CA GLY A 39 -36.42 2.47 15.36
C GLY A 39 -37.21 3.59 14.66
N SER A 40 -37.59 3.36 13.42
CA SER A 40 -38.60 4.19 12.77
C SER A 40 -39.50 3.37 11.89
N ASP A 41 -40.74 3.55 12.20
CA ASP A 41 -41.89 2.88 11.64
C ASP A 41 -42.05 3.03 10.14
N ASN A 42 -42.51 1.94 9.59
CA ASN A 42 -42.94 1.74 8.22
C ASN A 42 -44.25 2.50 7.97
N THR A 43 -44.25 3.54 7.12
CA THR A 43 -45.48 4.07 6.52
C THR A 43 -45.33 4.18 5.01
N THR A 44 -46.00 3.27 4.35
CA THR A 44 -46.28 3.23 2.92
C THR A 44 -47.10 4.48 2.54
N SER A 45 -46.65 5.27 1.58
CA SER A 45 -47.48 6.22 0.87
C SER A 45 -47.22 6.16 -0.62
N THR A 46 -48.18 5.56 -1.29
CA THR A 46 -48.43 5.63 -2.73
C THR A 46 -48.94 7.04 -3.07
N SER A 47 -48.33 7.73 -4.02
CA SER A 47 -48.93 8.83 -4.73
C SER A 47 -48.51 8.86 -6.20
N THR A 48 -49.46 8.51 -7.02
CA THR A 48 -49.57 8.81 -8.44
C THR A 48 -49.83 10.30 -8.63
N ALA A 49 -49.07 10.97 -9.54
CA ALA A 49 -49.56 12.19 -10.16
C ALA A 49 -48.93 12.36 -11.55
N THR A 50 -49.84 12.39 -12.48
CA THR A 50 -49.77 12.74 -13.91
C THR A 50 -49.72 14.28 -14.12
N GLY A 51 -49.11 14.75 -15.22
CA GLY A 51 -49.27 16.08 -15.80
C GLY A 51 -47.95 16.78 -16.06
N GLY A 52 -47.44 17.01 -17.20
CA GLY A 52 -47.82 17.70 -18.40
C GLY A 52 -47.52 19.20 -18.33
N GLY A 53 -46.54 19.74 -19.10
CA GLY A 53 -46.40 21.18 -19.26
C GLY A 53 -45.11 21.59 -19.96
N ALA A 54 -45.24 22.02 -21.20
CA ALA A 54 -44.17 22.51 -22.09
C ALA A 54 -43.82 23.98 -21.83
N GLY A 55 -42.61 24.41 -22.23
CA GLY A 55 -42.32 25.72 -22.79
C GLY A 55 -41.54 26.71 -21.92
N GLY A 56 -40.43 27.24 -22.46
CA GLY A 56 -39.81 28.46 -21.97
C GLY A 56 -38.33 28.60 -22.33
N SER A 57 -38.08 29.12 -23.55
CA SER A 57 -36.77 29.61 -24.02
C SER A 57 -36.41 30.95 -23.36
N GLY A 58 -35.11 31.21 -23.15
CA GLY A 58 -34.54 32.54 -23.17
C GLY A 58 -33.81 32.99 -21.96
N GLY A 59 -32.53 33.33 -22.10
CA GLY A 59 -31.79 34.13 -21.15
C GLY A 59 -30.26 33.96 -21.24
N ALA A 60 -29.65 34.61 -22.28
CA ALA A 60 -28.21 34.84 -22.28
C ALA A 60 -27.88 36.01 -21.34
N GLY A 61 -26.75 35.92 -20.61
CA GLY A 61 -26.11 37.10 -20.04
C GLY A 61 -25.62 36.96 -18.64
N GLY A 62 -24.27 36.99 -18.47
CA GLY A 62 -23.68 37.21 -17.18
C GLY A 62 -22.26 36.71 -17.09
N SER A 63 -21.28 37.36 -17.79
CA SER A 63 -19.87 37.29 -17.45
C SER A 63 -19.66 37.90 -16.09
N GLY A 64 -19.51 37.09 -15.04
CA GLY A 64 -19.06 37.46 -13.72
C GLY A 64 -17.64 36.94 -13.47
N ASN A 65 -16.65 37.79 -13.76
CA ASN A 65 -15.29 37.62 -13.32
C ASN A 65 -15.26 37.86 -11.79
N GLY A 66 -14.97 36.84 -10.98
CA GLY A 66 -14.95 37.01 -9.55
C GLY A 66 -14.30 35.89 -8.81
N GLY A 67 -13.05 36.12 -8.38
CA GLY A 67 -12.52 35.57 -7.15
C GLY A 67 -11.94 34.17 -7.24
N ALA A 68 -10.61 34.09 -7.48
CA ALA A 68 -9.80 33.00 -7.06
C ALA A 68 -9.83 32.85 -5.53
N GLY A 69 -10.82 32.15 -5.02
CA GLY A 69 -10.88 31.54 -3.71
C GLY A 69 -10.90 30.04 -3.95
N GLY A 70 -9.72 29.46 -4.20
CA GLY A 70 -9.56 28.04 -4.29
C GLY A 70 -9.72 27.41 -2.91
N GLY A 71 -10.94 27.36 -2.38
CA GLY A 71 -11.32 26.38 -1.43
C GLY A 71 -11.37 25.07 -2.19
N SER A 72 -10.42 24.17 -2.00
CA SER A 72 -10.56 22.78 -2.35
C SER A 72 -11.89 22.35 -1.77
N SER A 73 -12.90 22.16 -2.61
CA SER A 73 -14.11 21.49 -2.19
C SER A 73 -13.65 20.17 -1.58
N ALA A 74 -13.85 20.06 -0.26
CA ALA A 74 -13.70 18.79 0.43
C ALA A 74 -14.38 17.76 -0.45
N CYS A 75 -13.74 16.61 -0.61
CA CYS A 75 -14.24 15.52 -1.42
C CYS A 75 -15.65 15.17 -0.95
N GLU A 76 -16.65 15.73 -1.59
CA GLU A 76 -18.06 15.40 -1.36
C GLU A 76 -18.31 14.06 -2.05
N GLY A 77 -18.21 12.98 -1.28
CA GLY A 77 -18.35 11.62 -1.77
C GLY A 77 -17.04 11.02 -2.32
N GLN A 78 -16.99 9.71 -2.35
CA GLN A 78 -15.81 8.93 -2.78
C GLN A 78 -15.42 9.20 -4.23
N ASP A 79 -16.37 9.50 -5.10
CA ASP A 79 -16.18 9.69 -6.55
C ASP A 79 -15.22 10.85 -6.89
N GLY A 80 -15.15 11.87 -6.05
CA GLY A 80 -14.25 13.00 -6.24
C GLY A 80 -12.78 12.71 -5.95
N CYS A 81 -12.47 11.61 -5.25
CA CYS A 81 -11.14 11.23 -4.81
C CYS A 81 -10.51 10.15 -5.70
N LYS A 82 -11.31 9.43 -6.46
CA LYS A 82 -10.84 8.36 -7.35
C LYS A 82 -10.92 8.84 -8.80
N PRO A 83 -9.77 9.17 -9.41
CA PRO A 83 -9.75 9.52 -10.84
C PRO A 83 -10.13 8.33 -11.72
N ALA A 84 -10.38 8.58 -12.99
CA ALA A 84 -10.58 7.51 -13.96
C ALA A 84 -9.32 6.62 -14.03
N PRO A 85 -9.49 5.30 -14.28
CA PRO A 85 -8.37 4.38 -14.42
C PRO A 85 -7.36 4.83 -15.47
N VAL A 86 -6.05 4.78 -15.12
CA VAL A 86 -4.97 5.29 -16.00
C VAL A 86 -4.60 4.35 -17.14
N ASN A 87 -4.95 3.04 -17.06
CA ASN A 87 -4.57 2.06 -18.07
C ASN A 87 -5.66 1.00 -18.35
N SER A 88 -6.84 1.44 -18.74
CA SER A 88 -7.99 0.56 -19.02
C SER A 88 -7.87 -0.30 -20.29
N ASN A 89 -6.91 -0.01 -21.20
CA ASN A 89 -6.79 -0.61 -22.53
C ASN A 89 -5.52 -1.46 -22.72
N ALA A 90 -4.92 -1.99 -21.67
CA ALA A 90 -3.74 -2.85 -21.81
C ALA A 90 -4.01 -4.10 -22.65
N ALA A 91 -3.10 -4.41 -23.56
CA ALA A 91 -3.19 -5.62 -24.39
C ALA A 91 -3.07 -6.87 -23.50
N PRO A 92 -3.86 -7.93 -23.77
CA PRO A 92 -3.71 -9.18 -23.05
C PRO A 92 -2.38 -9.87 -23.35
N THR A 93 -1.78 -10.48 -22.33
CA THR A 93 -0.59 -11.31 -22.41
C THR A 93 -0.93 -12.74 -22.01
N THR A 94 -0.46 -13.73 -22.74
CA THR A 94 -0.66 -15.13 -22.38
C THR A 94 0.38 -15.55 -21.35
N ILE A 95 -0.09 -16.00 -20.18
CA ILE A 95 0.76 -16.49 -19.09
C ILE A 95 0.55 -17.98 -18.91
N ASP A 96 1.66 -18.74 -18.95
CA ASP A 96 1.67 -20.18 -18.69
C ASP A 96 2.03 -20.47 -17.24
N LYS A 97 3.16 -19.94 -16.78
CA LYS A 97 3.64 -20.17 -15.41
C LYS A 97 4.44 -19.00 -14.85
N VAL A 98 4.42 -18.90 -13.52
CA VAL A 98 5.31 -18.00 -12.76
C VAL A 98 5.99 -18.81 -11.67
N GLU A 99 7.30 -18.73 -11.60
CA GLU A 99 8.12 -19.34 -10.55
C GLU A 99 8.78 -18.24 -9.73
N ALA A 100 8.74 -18.33 -8.41
CA ALA A 100 9.32 -17.32 -7.55
C ALA A 100 9.89 -17.92 -6.27
N THR A 101 10.92 -17.24 -5.69
CA THR A 101 11.36 -17.46 -4.31
C THR A 101 11.16 -16.17 -3.53
N LEU A 102 10.26 -16.18 -2.56
CA LEU A 102 9.97 -15.04 -1.69
C LEU A 102 10.91 -15.02 -0.51
N LEU A 103 11.55 -13.87 -0.29
CA LEU A 103 12.49 -13.63 0.80
C LEU A 103 12.11 -12.34 1.53
N ASP A 104 12.35 -12.30 2.84
CA ASP A 104 12.29 -11.05 3.60
C ASP A 104 13.58 -10.21 3.41
N GLU A 105 13.67 -9.08 4.11
CA GLU A 105 14.82 -8.18 4.05
C GLU A 105 16.12 -8.80 4.60
N ASN A 106 16.03 -9.90 5.32
CA ASN A 106 17.16 -10.64 5.92
C ASN A 106 17.56 -11.88 5.10
N ASP A 107 17.02 -12.07 3.88
CA ASP A 107 17.12 -13.28 3.06
C ASP A 107 16.49 -14.53 3.70
N ALA A 108 15.64 -14.38 4.70
CA ALA A 108 14.88 -15.51 5.23
C ALA A 108 13.69 -15.82 4.31
N PRO A 109 13.35 -17.12 4.11
CA PRO A 109 12.23 -17.50 3.28
C PRO A 109 10.90 -17.03 3.88
N VAL A 110 10.03 -16.48 3.04
CA VAL A 110 8.65 -16.14 3.41
C VAL A 110 7.77 -17.34 3.11
N VAL A 111 7.34 -18.01 4.17
CA VAL A 111 6.64 -19.31 4.14
C VAL A 111 5.13 -19.11 4.26
N ASP A 112 4.35 -20.03 3.69
CA ASP A 112 2.87 -20.06 3.73
C ASP A 112 2.21 -18.78 3.18
N GLN A 113 2.92 -17.99 2.37
CA GLN A 113 2.42 -16.77 1.78
C GLN A 113 1.62 -17.09 0.51
N LEU A 114 0.38 -16.58 0.44
CA LEU A 114 -0.41 -16.62 -0.79
C LEU A 114 0.15 -15.66 -1.82
N VAL A 115 0.29 -16.15 -3.05
CA VAL A 115 0.75 -15.37 -4.21
C VAL A 115 -0.16 -15.62 -5.41
N TYR A 116 -0.23 -14.64 -6.31
CA TYR A 116 -1.15 -14.66 -7.43
C TYR A 116 -0.47 -14.22 -8.72
N ALA A 117 -0.96 -14.74 -9.86
CA ALA A 117 -0.70 -14.18 -11.18
C ALA A 117 -2.02 -13.58 -11.68
N CYS A 118 -2.27 -12.30 -11.40
CA CYS A 118 -3.54 -11.62 -11.71
C CYS A 118 -3.38 -10.67 -12.89
N GLY A 119 -4.36 -10.67 -13.78
CA GLY A 119 -4.63 -9.52 -14.65
C GLY A 119 -5.55 -8.51 -13.96
N VAL A 120 -5.78 -7.36 -14.59
CA VAL A 120 -6.83 -6.42 -14.15
C VAL A 120 -8.24 -6.95 -14.38
N ASP A 121 -8.37 -8.02 -15.17
CA ASP A 121 -9.64 -8.64 -15.57
C ASP A 121 -9.93 -9.96 -14.85
N ILE A 122 -8.92 -10.74 -14.50
CA ILE A 122 -9.09 -12.07 -13.89
C ILE A 122 -7.86 -12.46 -13.06
N CYS A 123 -8.11 -13.12 -11.92
CA CYS A 123 -7.08 -13.77 -11.12
C CYS A 123 -7.29 -15.30 -11.17
N PRO A 124 -6.39 -16.07 -11.80
CA PRO A 124 -6.32 -17.51 -11.62
C PRO A 124 -6.10 -17.90 -10.15
N PRO A 125 -6.36 -19.19 -9.79
CA PRO A 125 -6.14 -19.66 -8.43
C PRO A 125 -4.74 -19.33 -7.91
N PRO A 126 -4.61 -18.94 -6.63
CA PRO A 126 -3.31 -18.64 -6.02
C PRO A 126 -2.44 -19.88 -5.82
N GLY A 127 -1.16 -19.65 -5.59
CA GLY A 127 -0.25 -20.61 -4.99
C GLY A 127 0.16 -20.17 -3.60
N THR A 128 0.79 -21.09 -2.86
CA THR A 128 1.32 -20.84 -1.53
C THR A 128 2.81 -21.16 -1.53
N THR A 129 3.63 -20.31 -0.90
CA THR A 129 5.07 -20.56 -0.77
C THR A 129 5.34 -21.72 0.20
N GLY A 130 6.29 -22.59 -0.16
CA GLY A 130 6.76 -23.67 0.71
C GLY A 130 7.81 -23.22 1.73
N ASP A 131 8.36 -24.18 2.49
CA ASP A 131 9.34 -23.96 3.59
C ASP A 131 10.58 -23.16 3.19
N ASN A 132 10.94 -23.18 1.91
CA ASN A 132 12.07 -22.43 1.35
C ASN A 132 11.67 -21.11 0.66
N GLY A 133 10.42 -20.67 0.84
CA GLY A 133 9.85 -19.50 0.18
C GLY A 133 9.55 -19.68 -1.31
N HIS A 134 9.76 -20.88 -1.85
CA HIS A 134 9.55 -21.16 -3.28
C HIS A 134 8.08 -21.42 -3.60
N VAL A 135 7.66 -20.97 -4.78
CA VAL A 135 6.32 -21.23 -5.34
C VAL A 135 6.39 -21.39 -6.85
N LEU A 136 5.58 -22.28 -7.38
CA LEU A 136 5.30 -22.42 -8.82
C LEU A 136 3.81 -22.24 -9.07
N LEU A 137 3.44 -21.19 -9.78
CA LEU A 137 2.10 -20.93 -10.26
C LEU A 137 1.95 -21.50 -11.67
N ASN A 138 1.10 -22.51 -11.84
CA ASN A 138 0.71 -23.02 -13.15
C ASN A 138 -0.55 -22.27 -13.60
N VAL A 139 -0.40 -21.27 -14.43
CA VAL A 139 -1.50 -20.45 -14.96
C VAL A 139 -2.20 -21.11 -16.13
N GLY A 140 -1.46 -21.94 -16.90
CA GLY A 140 -2.01 -22.80 -17.95
C GLY A 140 -2.38 -22.04 -19.22
N ASN A 141 -1.49 -21.22 -19.74
CA ASN A 141 -1.67 -20.45 -20.98
C ASN A 141 -2.91 -19.55 -20.97
N LYS A 142 -3.22 -18.93 -19.84
CA LYS A 142 -4.35 -17.99 -19.76
C LYS A 142 -3.96 -16.63 -20.29
N MET A 143 -4.85 -16.04 -21.06
CA MET A 143 -4.77 -14.66 -21.54
C MET A 143 -5.28 -13.73 -20.42
N LEU A 144 -4.40 -12.85 -19.91
CA LEU A 144 -4.67 -11.91 -18.83
C LEU A 144 -4.38 -10.49 -19.33
N LYS A 145 -5.22 -9.52 -19.01
CA LYS A 145 -4.94 -8.11 -19.30
C LYS A 145 -3.99 -7.57 -18.25
N GLN A 146 -2.87 -6.96 -18.71
CA GLN A 146 -1.86 -6.36 -17.84
C GLN A 146 -1.52 -7.27 -16.64
N PRO A 147 -1.04 -8.50 -16.89
CA PRO A 147 -0.81 -9.44 -15.81
C PRO A 147 0.35 -9.02 -14.92
N ALA A 148 0.20 -9.28 -13.62
CA ALA A 148 1.29 -9.12 -12.66
C ALA A 148 1.33 -10.29 -11.66
N PHE A 149 2.53 -10.59 -11.19
CA PHE A 149 2.78 -11.46 -10.06
C PHE A 149 2.59 -10.65 -8.78
N LYS A 150 1.52 -10.93 -8.01
CA LYS A 150 1.23 -10.30 -6.71
C LYS A 150 1.75 -11.17 -5.57
N TYR A 151 2.47 -10.56 -4.64
CA TYR A 151 3.04 -11.22 -3.49
C TYR A 151 3.12 -10.28 -2.29
N GLY A 152 3.20 -10.85 -1.08
CA GLY A 152 3.01 -10.13 0.17
C GLY A 152 1.53 -9.83 0.45
N ASP A 153 1.18 -9.59 1.69
CA ASP A 153 -0.21 -9.42 2.13
C ASP A 153 -0.56 -7.97 2.51
N GLY A 154 0.44 -7.14 2.78
CA GLY A 154 0.24 -5.77 3.27
C GLY A 154 -0.07 -5.68 4.77
N LEU A 155 0.01 -6.80 5.50
CA LEU A 155 -0.17 -6.90 6.95
C LEU A 155 1.11 -7.34 7.67
N LEU A 156 1.60 -8.52 7.32
CA LEU A 156 2.84 -9.08 7.87
C LEU A 156 4.04 -8.76 6.98
N TYR A 157 3.80 -8.67 5.68
CA TYR A 157 4.81 -8.41 4.67
C TYR A 157 4.36 -7.32 3.71
N GLY A 158 5.30 -6.56 3.19
CA GLY A 158 5.04 -5.60 2.13
C GLY A 158 4.36 -6.26 0.93
N LYS A 159 3.40 -5.58 0.28
CA LYS A 159 2.68 -6.11 -0.87
C LYS A 159 3.16 -5.48 -2.16
N PHE A 160 3.40 -6.29 -3.17
CA PHE A 160 3.93 -5.87 -4.46
C PHE A 160 3.26 -6.59 -5.62
N ALA A 161 3.38 -5.99 -6.81
CA ALA A 161 2.92 -6.53 -8.07
C ALA A 161 4.01 -6.33 -9.14
N ALA A 162 4.61 -7.40 -9.64
CA ALA A 162 5.61 -7.37 -10.71
C ALA A 162 4.96 -7.70 -12.05
N LEU A 163 5.02 -6.78 -13.02
CA LEU A 163 4.43 -6.99 -14.34
C LEU A 163 5.01 -8.23 -15.02
N LEU A 164 4.15 -9.00 -15.66
CA LEU A 164 4.50 -10.20 -16.41
C LEU A 164 4.42 -9.90 -17.91
N THR A 165 5.56 -9.90 -18.59
CA THR A 165 5.65 -9.64 -20.04
C THR A 165 5.82 -10.90 -20.85
N ASP A 166 6.22 -12.00 -20.20
CA ASP A 166 6.54 -13.27 -20.82
C ASP A 166 5.59 -14.38 -20.35
N ALA A 167 5.35 -15.37 -21.21
CA ALA A 167 4.51 -16.50 -20.89
C ALA A 167 5.02 -17.32 -19.68
N SER A 168 6.32 -17.34 -19.48
CA SER A 168 6.95 -17.99 -18.33
C SER A 168 7.99 -17.07 -17.73
N THR A 169 7.80 -16.73 -16.45
CA THR A 169 8.67 -15.80 -15.72
C THR A 169 9.23 -16.47 -14.47
N VAL A 170 10.52 -16.23 -14.20
CA VAL A 170 11.20 -16.73 -12.99
C VAL A 170 11.75 -15.55 -12.20
N PHE A 171 11.27 -15.38 -10.97
CA PHE A 171 11.83 -14.45 -9.98
C PHE A 171 12.70 -15.24 -9.01
N THR A 172 13.99 -15.29 -9.24
CA THR A 172 14.94 -16.04 -8.38
C THR A 172 14.93 -15.52 -6.95
N LYS A 173 14.64 -14.21 -6.78
CA LYS A 173 14.43 -13.54 -5.50
C LYS A 173 13.33 -12.49 -5.69
N ALA A 174 12.26 -12.61 -4.93
CA ALA A 174 11.21 -11.61 -4.82
C ALA A 174 11.20 -11.15 -3.36
N TYR A 175 11.76 -9.96 -3.12
CA TYR A 175 11.87 -9.44 -1.76
C TYR A 175 10.56 -8.80 -1.31
N THR A 176 10.17 -9.12 -0.07
CA THR A 176 9.05 -8.50 0.62
C THR A 176 9.43 -8.30 2.10
N PRO A 177 9.73 -7.05 2.53
CA PRO A 177 10.16 -6.80 3.88
C PRO A 177 9.03 -7.09 4.88
N LYS A 178 9.41 -7.57 6.06
CA LYS A 178 8.48 -7.77 7.16
C LYS A 178 7.99 -6.42 7.68
N LEU A 179 6.67 -6.28 7.80
CA LEU A 179 6.04 -5.11 8.40
C LEU A 179 5.96 -5.27 9.92
N PRO A 180 5.90 -4.16 10.71
CA PRO A 180 5.64 -4.22 12.14
C PRO A 180 4.30 -4.92 12.44
N ASP A 181 4.24 -5.69 13.52
CA ASP A 181 3.04 -6.44 13.91
C ASP A 181 1.87 -5.50 14.26
N THR A 182 2.17 -4.30 14.77
CA THR A 182 1.19 -3.28 15.16
C THR A 182 1.59 -1.90 14.65
N GLY A 183 0.64 -0.98 14.60
CA GLY A 183 0.89 0.40 14.22
C GLY A 183 -0.19 1.36 14.73
N PRO A 184 -0.02 2.68 14.53
CA PRO A 184 -1.04 3.67 14.86
C PRO A 184 -2.19 3.63 13.86
N GLN A 185 -3.38 4.03 14.32
CA GLN A 185 -4.53 4.23 13.44
C GLN A 185 -4.32 5.44 12.53
N LEU A 186 -4.85 5.34 11.31
CA LEU A 186 -4.96 6.46 10.38
C LEU A 186 -6.25 7.23 10.71
N GLU A 187 -6.12 8.48 11.15
CA GLU A 187 -7.25 9.31 11.55
C GLU A 187 -7.14 10.70 10.92
N ALA A 188 -8.27 11.23 10.43
CA ALA A 188 -8.32 12.58 9.89
C ALA A 188 -7.89 13.63 10.93
N GLY A 189 -7.11 14.63 10.51
CA GLY A 189 -6.55 15.66 11.38
C GLY A 189 -5.38 15.21 12.25
N LYS A 190 -4.86 13.97 12.07
CA LYS A 190 -3.77 13.43 12.89
C LYS A 190 -2.58 12.98 12.07
N GLU A 191 -1.47 12.75 12.80
CA GLU A 191 -0.27 12.12 12.30
C GLU A 191 -0.20 10.68 12.79
N ALA A 192 0.22 9.78 11.91
CA ALA A 192 0.51 8.39 12.21
C ALA A 192 1.95 8.08 11.77
N THR A 193 2.75 7.52 12.66
CA THR A 193 4.17 7.19 12.36
C THR A 193 4.46 5.72 12.59
N SER A 194 5.01 5.06 11.59
CA SER A 194 5.45 3.66 11.66
C SER A 194 6.72 3.47 10.80
N GLY A 195 7.70 2.71 11.26
CA GLY A 195 8.90 2.35 10.50
C GLY A 195 9.69 3.51 9.89
N GLY A 196 9.59 4.72 10.50
CA GLY A 196 10.21 5.94 9.99
C GLY A 196 9.35 6.72 8.98
N VAL A 197 8.21 6.19 8.56
CA VAL A 197 7.23 6.89 7.72
C VAL A 197 6.22 7.60 8.61
N THR A 198 6.02 8.90 8.40
CA THR A 198 4.94 9.68 9.01
C THR A 198 3.92 10.04 7.93
N ILE A 199 2.67 9.67 8.15
CA ILE A 199 1.50 10.04 7.36
C ILE A 199 0.75 11.13 8.13
N THR A 200 0.58 12.30 7.53
CA THR A 200 -0.19 13.40 8.11
C THR A 200 -1.45 13.59 7.29
N LEU A 201 -2.61 13.45 7.93
CA LEU A 201 -3.91 13.61 7.32
C LEU A 201 -4.51 14.96 7.72
N ALA A 202 -5.01 15.72 6.76
CA ALA A 202 -5.69 16.96 7.02
C ALA A 202 -7.01 16.72 7.79
N GLU A 203 -7.48 17.72 8.52
CA GLU A 203 -8.81 17.66 9.13
C GLU A 203 -9.88 17.47 8.04
N GLY A 204 -10.81 16.55 8.28
CA GLY A 204 -11.85 16.20 7.31
C GLY A 204 -11.40 15.30 6.15
N THR A 205 -10.16 14.78 6.17
CA THR A 205 -9.72 13.78 5.18
C THR A 205 -10.65 12.56 5.23
N VAL A 206 -11.19 12.18 4.07
CA VAL A 206 -11.87 10.89 3.89
C VAL A 206 -10.81 9.80 3.74
N ILE A 207 -10.95 8.72 4.51
CA ILE A 207 -10.07 7.55 4.48
C ILE A 207 -10.93 6.36 4.04
N GLU A 208 -10.56 5.73 2.93
CA GLU A 208 -11.26 4.56 2.42
C GLU A 208 -10.32 3.37 2.42
N HIS A 209 -10.60 2.38 3.26
CA HIS A 209 -9.86 1.12 3.32
C HIS A 209 -10.48 0.07 2.40
N ASP A 210 -9.68 -0.84 1.88
CA ASP A 210 -10.20 -2.10 1.33
C ASP A 210 -10.67 -2.99 2.50
N VAL A 211 -11.94 -2.85 2.87
CA VAL A 211 -12.55 -3.57 4.00
C VAL A 211 -12.66 -5.08 3.78
N LEU A 212 -12.45 -5.57 2.56
CA LEU A 212 -12.40 -7.01 2.29
C LEU A 212 -11.02 -7.59 2.64
N ALA A 213 -9.97 -6.79 2.53
CA ALA A 213 -8.61 -7.18 2.89
C ALA A 213 -8.24 -6.77 4.32
N TYR A 214 -8.83 -5.67 4.83
CA TYR A 214 -8.52 -5.06 6.13
C TYR A 214 -9.81 -4.82 6.91
N ASP A 215 -10.39 -5.90 7.45
CA ASP A 215 -11.73 -5.93 8.06
C ASP A 215 -11.75 -5.54 9.55
N THR A 216 -10.59 -5.32 10.17
CA THR A 216 -10.46 -4.94 11.58
C THR A 216 -9.68 -3.64 11.74
N CYS A 217 -9.93 -2.91 12.84
CA CYS A 217 -9.15 -1.71 13.18
C CYS A 217 -7.64 -2.02 13.25
N GLU A 218 -7.27 -3.17 13.76
CA GLU A 218 -5.86 -3.57 13.83
C GLU A 218 -5.27 -3.76 12.42
N ALA A 219 -6.00 -4.37 11.49
CA ALA A 219 -5.60 -4.53 10.10
C ALA A 219 -5.50 -3.18 9.36
N GLN A 220 -6.30 -2.18 9.74
CA GLN A 220 -6.31 -0.83 9.18
C GLN A 220 -5.24 0.11 9.78
N ALA A 221 -4.46 -0.35 10.77
CA ALA A 221 -3.39 0.44 11.36
C ALA A 221 -2.19 0.59 10.40
N LEU A 222 -1.57 1.78 10.40
CA LEU A 222 -0.38 2.05 9.57
C LEU A 222 0.79 1.14 9.97
N ARG A 223 1.32 0.44 9.01
CA ARG A 223 2.58 -0.31 9.13
C ARG A 223 3.52 0.15 8.02
N ALA A 224 4.79 0.33 8.34
CA ALA A 224 5.79 0.68 7.35
C ALA A 224 7.14 0.03 7.67
N ALA A 225 7.87 -0.33 6.63
CA ALA A 225 9.23 -0.83 6.73
C ALA A 225 10.07 -0.28 5.58
N ALA A 226 11.27 0.20 5.89
CA ALA A 226 12.23 0.60 4.86
C ALA A 226 12.70 -0.65 4.10
N ILE A 227 12.84 -0.51 2.78
CA ILE A 227 13.40 -1.55 1.92
C ILE A 227 14.89 -1.28 1.77
N PRO A 228 15.77 -2.15 2.29
CA PRO A 228 17.21 -1.96 2.17
C PRO A 228 17.69 -2.02 0.72
N ALA A 229 18.76 -1.30 0.40
CA ALA A 229 19.42 -1.40 -0.91
C ALA A 229 19.84 -2.85 -1.19
N GLY A 230 19.58 -3.32 -2.42
CA GLY A 230 19.78 -4.70 -2.84
C GLY A 230 18.65 -5.66 -2.46
N LYS A 231 17.56 -5.14 -1.85
CA LYS A 231 16.34 -5.85 -1.49
C LYS A 231 15.11 -5.26 -2.17
N GLU A 232 15.30 -4.61 -3.28
CA GLU A 232 14.23 -4.00 -4.05
C GLU A 232 13.18 -5.05 -4.47
N PRO A 233 11.90 -4.69 -4.52
CA PRO A 233 10.85 -5.62 -4.94
C PRO A 233 11.02 -6.05 -6.39
N ALA A 234 10.63 -7.28 -6.69
CA ALA A 234 10.59 -7.76 -8.07
C ALA A 234 9.72 -6.86 -8.95
N GLY A 235 10.18 -6.59 -10.15
CA GLY A 235 9.46 -5.71 -11.10
C GLY A 235 9.73 -4.21 -10.93
N LEU A 236 10.48 -3.79 -9.92
CA LEU A 236 10.99 -2.42 -9.88
C LEU A 236 12.05 -2.24 -10.97
N ASP A 237 11.83 -1.28 -11.87
CA ASP A 237 12.82 -0.90 -12.87
C ASP A 237 13.96 -0.10 -12.21
N PRO A 238 15.19 -0.61 -12.19
CA PRO A 238 16.34 0.13 -11.64
C PRO A 238 16.60 1.48 -12.31
N ALA A 239 16.16 1.67 -13.57
CA ALA A 239 16.29 2.93 -14.29
C ALA A 239 15.47 4.07 -13.67
N LEU A 240 14.47 3.77 -12.83
CA LEU A 240 13.75 4.79 -12.06
C LEU A 240 14.66 5.51 -11.08
N GLY A 241 15.73 4.87 -10.60
CA GLY A 241 16.71 5.48 -9.70
C GLY A 241 16.13 5.87 -8.34
N LEU A 242 15.17 5.09 -7.81
CA LEU A 242 14.62 5.32 -6.47
C LEU A 242 15.68 4.98 -5.42
N GLU A 243 16.06 5.97 -4.59
CA GLU A 243 17.13 5.81 -3.60
C GLU A 243 16.59 5.49 -2.20
N ILE A 244 15.34 5.81 -1.94
CA ILE A 244 14.62 5.49 -0.71
C ILE A 244 13.38 4.69 -1.10
N LEU A 245 13.14 3.57 -0.45
CA LEU A 245 11.99 2.72 -0.71
C LEU A 245 11.35 2.29 0.60
N TYR A 246 10.02 2.27 0.63
CA TYR A 246 9.23 1.79 1.74
C TYR A 246 8.14 0.84 1.29
N ALA A 247 7.97 -0.26 2.01
CA ALA A 247 6.75 -1.04 2.03
C ALA A 247 5.84 -0.48 3.10
N VAL A 248 4.56 -0.40 2.83
CA VAL A 248 3.55 0.11 3.78
C VAL A 248 2.28 -0.75 3.73
N GLY A 249 1.50 -0.69 4.79
CA GLY A 249 0.15 -1.25 4.91
C GLY A 249 -0.71 -0.36 5.82
N PRO A 250 -2.03 -0.43 5.70
CA PRO A 250 -2.84 -1.22 4.76
C PRO A 250 -2.76 -0.67 3.33
N VAL A 251 -2.48 -1.53 2.36
CA VAL A 251 -2.38 -1.09 0.96
C VAL A 251 -3.75 -0.83 0.35
N ASP A 252 -3.79 -0.04 -0.74
CA ASP A 252 -5.03 0.37 -1.40
C ASP A 252 -5.99 1.15 -0.47
N THR A 253 -5.42 1.83 0.57
CA THR A 253 -6.15 2.81 1.37
C THR A 253 -6.09 4.16 0.66
N PHE A 254 -7.23 4.73 0.33
CA PHE A 254 -7.36 6.00 -0.39
C PHE A 254 -7.54 7.16 0.58
N PHE A 255 -6.92 8.30 0.24
CA PHE A 255 -7.01 9.54 1.02
C PHE A 255 -7.54 10.68 0.18
N CYS A 256 -8.54 11.38 0.67
CA CYS A 256 -9.08 12.56 0.05
C CYS A 256 -9.29 13.70 1.07
N PRO A 257 -8.49 14.76 1.00
CA PRO A 257 -7.35 15.00 0.10
C PRO A 257 -6.17 14.06 0.36
N ALA A 258 -5.20 14.06 -0.58
CA ALA A 258 -3.98 13.24 -0.48
C ALA A 258 -3.21 13.48 0.83
N ALA A 259 -2.66 12.40 1.39
CA ALA A 259 -1.90 12.44 2.64
C ALA A 259 -0.51 13.04 2.45
N THR A 260 -0.09 13.93 3.34
CA THR A 260 1.32 14.36 3.40
C THR A 260 2.17 13.22 3.96
N VAL A 261 3.28 12.93 3.29
CA VAL A 261 4.23 11.89 3.71
C VAL A 261 5.55 12.52 4.08
N THR A 262 6.09 12.11 5.21
CA THR A 262 7.43 12.50 5.67
C THR A 262 8.24 11.25 6.00
N VAL A 263 9.48 11.21 5.53
CA VAL A 263 10.44 10.12 5.76
C VAL A 263 11.79 10.67 6.22
N PRO A 264 12.63 9.89 6.91
CA PRO A 264 14.00 10.27 7.22
C PRO A 264 14.83 10.49 5.94
N ASN A 265 15.69 11.51 5.96
CA ASN A 265 16.68 11.77 4.91
C ASN A 265 17.88 10.83 5.09
N THR A 266 17.69 9.54 4.87
CA THR A 266 18.74 8.52 5.04
C THR A 266 19.94 8.68 4.10
N PRO A 267 19.79 9.19 2.86
CA PRO A 267 20.94 9.44 2.00
C PRO A 267 21.74 10.70 2.39
N GLY A 268 21.23 11.51 3.33
CA GLY A 268 21.90 12.75 3.76
C GLY A 268 21.92 13.85 2.68
N TRP A 269 20.87 13.96 1.89
CA TRP A 269 20.76 15.02 0.88
C TRP A 269 20.72 16.41 1.53
N ALA A 270 21.28 17.41 0.85
CA ALA A 270 21.31 18.77 1.37
C ALA A 270 19.90 19.33 1.60
N ALA A 271 19.75 20.19 2.61
CA ALA A 271 18.51 20.91 2.86
C ALA A 271 18.00 21.63 1.60
N GLY A 272 16.70 21.56 1.35
CA GLY A 272 16.05 22.14 0.17
C GLY A 272 16.24 21.36 -1.13
N THR A 273 16.94 20.20 -1.12
CA THR A 273 17.01 19.33 -2.30
C THR A 273 15.61 18.94 -2.75
N ALA A 274 15.28 19.23 -4.01
CA ALA A 274 14.01 18.82 -4.61
C ALA A 274 14.02 17.33 -4.89
N VAL A 275 12.89 16.67 -4.59
CA VAL A 275 12.70 15.23 -4.76
C VAL A 275 11.40 14.92 -5.45
N GLU A 276 11.27 13.68 -5.89
CA GLU A 276 10.04 13.11 -6.47
C GLU A 276 9.64 11.88 -5.67
N PHE A 277 8.34 11.78 -5.36
CA PHE A 277 7.72 10.62 -4.75
C PHE A 277 7.02 9.78 -5.83
N TYR A 278 7.29 8.49 -5.83
CA TYR A 278 6.72 7.47 -6.70
C TYR A 278 5.92 6.50 -5.86
N VAL A 279 4.77 6.06 -6.36
CA VAL A 279 3.91 5.05 -5.73
C VAL A 279 3.80 3.84 -6.62
N HIS A 280 3.70 2.68 -6.00
CA HIS A 280 3.50 1.41 -6.68
C HIS A 280 2.01 1.11 -6.86
N GLY A 281 1.59 0.80 -8.08
CA GLY A 281 0.21 0.47 -8.42
C GLY A 281 -0.15 -0.96 -8.04
N LEU A 282 -0.98 -1.14 -7.04
CA LEU A 282 -1.47 -2.44 -6.57
C LEU A 282 -2.95 -2.67 -6.86
N SER A 283 -3.74 -1.59 -6.94
CA SER A 283 -5.17 -1.65 -7.28
C SER A 283 -5.38 -2.07 -8.73
N VAL A 284 -6.24 -3.07 -8.93
CA VAL A 284 -6.71 -3.43 -10.27
C VAL A 284 -7.64 -2.37 -10.87
N GLY A 285 -8.19 -1.48 -10.06
CA GLY A 285 -8.95 -0.31 -10.49
C GLY A 285 -8.09 0.77 -11.13
N GLN A 286 -6.78 0.79 -10.84
CA GLN A 286 -5.78 1.68 -11.46
C GLN A 286 -6.14 3.17 -11.35
N GLU A 287 -6.72 3.60 -10.24
CA GLU A 287 -7.27 4.95 -10.09
C GLU A 287 -6.19 6.03 -10.08
N HIS A 288 -5.03 5.77 -9.51
CA HIS A 288 -3.93 6.73 -9.38
C HIS A 288 -2.67 6.33 -10.12
N VAL A 289 -2.40 5.03 -10.19
CA VAL A 289 -1.19 4.45 -10.78
C VAL A 289 -1.57 3.20 -11.55
N ALA A 290 -0.98 2.99 -12.71
CA ALA A 290 -1.20 1.77 -13.49
C ALA A 290 -0.79 0.53 -12.69
N TYR A 291 -1.59 -0.53 -12.79
CA TYR A 291 -1.37 -1.78 -12.06
C TYR A 291 0.01 -2.38 -12.36
N GLY A 292 0.78 -2.65 -11.32
CA GLY A 292 2.16 -3.16 -11.40
C GLY A 292 3.22 -2.13 -11.77
N ALA A 293 2.84 -0.87 -12.05
CA ALA A 293 3.78 0.20 -12.36
C ALA A 293 4.26 0.95 -11.10
N TRP A 294 5.30 1.74 -11.29
CA TRP A 294 5.77 2.76 -10.34
C TRP A 294 5.67 4.11 -11.04
N GLU A 295 4.85 5.00 -10.53
CA GLU A 295 4.61 6.30 -11.15
C GLU A 295 4.81 7.44 -10.17
N LYS A 296 5.30 8.57 -10.70
CA LYS A 296 5.44 9.81 -9.91
C LYS A 296 4.06 10.31 -9.52
N ILE A 297 3.90 10.55 -8.21
CA ILE A 297 2.63 11.02 -7.65
C ILE A 297 2.74 12.41 -7.02
N SER A 298 3.92 12.78 -6.53
CA SER A 298 4.13 14.06 -5.86
C SER A 298 5.56 14.56 -6.04
N ASP A 299 5.73 15.87 -6.01
CA ASP A 299 7.01 16.53 -5.73
C ASP A 299 7.21 16.62 -4.20
N GLY A 300 8.44 16.85 -3.79
CA GLY A 300 8.78 17.06 -2.40
C GLY A 300 10.13 17.77 -2.24
N ALA A 301 10.55 17.92 -1.00
CA ALA A 301 11.86 18.51 -0.68
C ALA A 301 12.41 17.98 0.64
N VAL A 302 13.73 18.07 0.77
CA VAL A 302 14.44 17.91 2.04
C VAL A 302 14.15 19.11 2.94
N SER A 303 13.81 18.83 4.21
CA SER A 303 13.55 19.85 5.23
C SER A 303 14.74 20.82 5.44
N ALA A 304 14.45 22.00 6.00
CA ALA A 304 15.47 23.03 6.24
C ALA A 304 16.59 22.57 7.20
N ASP A 305 16.30 21.64 8.10
CA ASP A 305 17.28 21.05 9.02
C ASP A 305 18.03 19.84 8.42
N GLY A 306 17.67 19.44 7.20
CA GLY A 306 18.29 18.33 6.47
C GLY A 306 17.92 16.94 6.98
N LYS A 307 16.99 16.80 7.94
CA LYS A 307 16.73 15.52 8.61
C LYS A 307 15.66 14.68 7.97
N THR A 308 14.69 15.31 7.34
CA THR A 308 13.51 14.64 6.76
C THR A 308 13.28 15.07 5.32
N ILE A 309 12.47 14.30 4.63
CA ILE A 309 12.00 14.57 3.28
C ILE A 309 10.49 14.49 3.33
N SER A 310 9.81 15.51 2.80
CA SER A 310 8.34 15.54 2.80
C SER A 310 7.80 15.84 1.41
N THR A 311 6.61 15.34 1.13
CA THR A 311 5.84 15.73 -0.05
C THR A 311 5.54 17.23 -0.02
N ALA A 312 5.45 17.86 -1.19
CA ALA A 312 5.16 19.30 -1.31
C ALA A 312 3.74 19.62 -0.81
N ALA A 313 3.56 20.88 -0.36
CA ALA A 313 2.25 21.38 0.02
C ALA A 313 1.27 21.28 -1.16
N GLY A 314 0.08 20.76 -0.91
CA GLY A 314 -0.93 20.48 -1.95
C GLY A 314 -0.66 19.24 -2.81
N GLY A 315 0.47 18.56 -2.58
CA GLY A 315 0.78 17.22 -3.08
C GLY A 315 0.54 16.18 -2.00
N GLY A 316 1.05 14.97 -2.20
CA GLY A 316 0.96 13.88 -1.22
C GLY A 316 0.66 12.55 -1.89
N LEU A 317 0.40 11.54 -1.07
CA LEU A 317 -0.04 10.23 -1.52
C LEU A 317 -1.58 10.16 -1.47
N PRO A 318 -2.26 10.03 -2.61
CA PRO A 318 -3.71 9.83 -2.63
C PRO A 318 -4.10 8.38 -2.33
N VAL A 319 -3.14 7.47 -2.39
CA VAL A 319 -3.30 6.05 -2.08
C VAL A 319 -2.09 5.55 -1.30
N LEU A 320 -2.34 4.80 -0.22
CA LEU A 320 -1.29 4.15 0.55
C LEU A 320 -0.88 2.86 -0.15
N SER A 321 0.32 2.83 -0.64
CA SER A 321 0.97 1.69 -1.28
C SER A 321 2.48 1.83 -1.10
N ALA A 322 3.23 0.79 -1.43
CA ALA A 322 4.68 0.90 -1.46
C ALA A 322 5.10 2.12 -2.27
N PHE A 323 6.07 2.87 -1.76
CA PHE A 323 6.50 4.11 -2.39
C PHE A 323 8.03 4.27 -2.37
N GLY A 324 8.52 5.08 -3.28
CA GLY A 324 9.94 5.41 -3.35
C GLY A 324 10.19 6.89 -3.57
N VAL A 325 11.40 7.32 -3.25
CA VAL A 325 11.85 8.72 -3.37
C VAL A 325 13.18 8.77 -4.09
N LYS A 326 13.32 9.72 -4.99
CA LYS A 326 14.60 10.07 -5.64
C LYS A 326 14.80 11.56 -5.71
N LYS A 327 16.04 11.99 -5.95
CA LYS A 327 16.32 13.37 -6.33
C LYS A 327 15.69 13.69 -7.69
N LYS A 328 15.27 14.95 -7.81
CA LYS A 328 14.75 15.51 -9.05
C LYS A 328 15.87 15.91 -10.00
#